data_2a91b6d20a2e6a422d53c612f2b91b04
#
_entry.id   2a91b6d20a2e6a422d53c612f2b91b04
#
_cell.length_a   1.000
_cell.length_b   1.000
_cell.length_c   1.000
_cell.angle_alpha   90.00
_cell.angle_beta   90.00
_cell.angle_gamma   90.00
#
_symmetry.space_group_name_H-M   'P 1'
#
loop_
_entity.id
_entity.type
_entity.pdbx_description
1 polymer ?
#
loop_
_entity_poly.entity_id
_entity_poly.type
_entity_poly.pdbx_seq_one_letter_code
_entity_poly.pdbx_strand_id
1 'polypeptide(L)'
;PMVNQVHQLSYSPLTAHAFNADRSKVAVSPNSSEICIFASTPQGWVLEHSLTGHDKVVTGLDWAPNTNRIVSCSQDRNAYVWTLSGATWKPTLVLLRLHRGATSVRWSPREDKFAVASSARIISVCSFEEDNDWWVAKHIKRPLRSTVTSIDWHPNNVLLAAGCADFHARVFSAYIKGVDTKPPPSVWGERLPFGTVCGEFPTPSAGWVHGVAFSPSGDALAFVGHDASLTIVYPSASQDSLPTMHVIRLPSLPYVSVMFISESALVAAGHDCQPMVFEGSAENGWRITRSL
;
A
#
# COMPACT_ATOMS: atom_id res chain seq x y z
N PRO A 1 -29.40 -10.66 3.21
CA PRO A 1 -28.22 -10.78 4.05
C PRO A 1 -27.14 -11.48 3.22
N MET A 2 -25.99 -10.81 3.05
CA MET A 2 -24.82 -11.47 2.46
C MET A 2 -24.38 -12.56 3.44
N VAL A 3 -24.29 -13.77 2.98
CA VAL A 3 -23.76 -14.89 3.79
C VAL A 3 -22.24 -14.74 3.77
N ASN A 4 -21.64 -14.44 4.91
CA ASN A 4 -20.19 -14.42 5.04
C ASN A 4 -19.65 -15.84 4.82
N GLN A 5 -18.83 -16.01 3.79
CA GLN A 5 -18.14 -17.26 3.53
C GLN A 5 -16.75 -17.20 4.16
N VAL A 6 -16.43 -18.16 5.01
CA VAL A 6 -15.11 -18.28 5.62
C VAL A 6 -14.34 -19.39 4.92
N HIS A 7 -13.16 -19.04 4.39
CA HIS A 7 -12.26 -19.97 3.71
C HIS A 7 -10.94 -20.03 4.46
N GLN A 8 -10.53 -21.21 4.90
CA GLN A 8 -9.26 -21.41 5.56
C GLN A 8 -8.17 -21.76 4.54
N LEU A 9 -7.32 -20.82 4.20
CA LEU A 9 -6.22 -21.00 3.24
C LEU A 9 -4.92 -21.46 3.91
N SER A 10 -4.76 -21.21 5.21
CA SER A 10 -3.58 -21.56 5.99
C SER A 10 -3.94 -21.75 7.46
N TYR A 11 -3.19 -22.60 8.17
CA TYR A 11 -3.24 -22.70 9.64
C TYR A 11 -2.33 -21.67 10.35
N SER A 12 -1.42 -21.04 9.61
CA SER A 12 -0.58 -19.97 10.10
C SER A 12 -1.20 -18.60 9.81
N PRO A 13 -0.91 -17.57 10.62
CA PRO A 13 -1.33 -16.21 10.31
C PRO A 13 -0.80 -15.77 8.95
N LEU A 14 -1.61 -15.06 8.18
CA LEU A 14 -1.18 -14.50 6.90
C LEU A 14 -0.45 -13.17 7.16
N THR A 15 0.74 -13.01 6.59
CA THR A 15 1.51 -11.75 6.65
C THR A 15 1.20 -10.81 5.50
N ALA A 16 0.79 -11.36 4.36
CA ALA A 16 0.42 -10.59 3.18
C ALA A 16 -0.55 -11.38 2.29
N HIS A 17 -1.36 -10.66 1.53
CA HIS A 17 -2.23 -11.23 0.50
C HIS A 17 -2.42 -10.23 -0.64
N ALA A 18 -2.71 -10.75 -1.83
CA ALA A 18 -3.08 -9.97 -3.01
C ALA A 18 -3.97 -10.80 -3.94
N PHE A 19 -5.06 -10.20 -4.42
CA PHE A 19 -5.95 -10.80 -5.41
C PHE A 19 -5.53 -10.40 -6.83
N ASN A 20 -5.75 -11.28 -7.80
CA ASN A 20 -5.71 -10.92 -9.20
C ASN A 20 -6.92 -10.05 -9.61
N ALA A 21 -6.94 -9.53 -10.85
CA ALA A 21 -7.91 -8.55 -11.31
C ALA A 21 -9.38 -9.00 -11.17
N ASP A 22 -9.69 -10.24 -11.50
CA ASP A 22 -11.05 -10.81 -11.46
C ASP A 22 -11.38 -11.51 -10.13
N ARG A 23 -10.44 -11.50 -9.17
CA ARG A 23 -10.52 -12.18 -7.87
C ARG A 23 -10.72 -13.69 -7.93
N SER A 24 -10.41 -14.29 -9.07
CA SER A 24 -10.41 -15.76 -9.23
C SER A 24 -9.20 -16.41 -8.58
N LYS A 25 -8.14 -15.65 -8.31
CA LYS A 25 -6.92 -16.12 -7.65
C LYS A 25 -6.49 -15.17 -6.53
N VAL A 26 -5.85 -15.75 -5.51
CA VAL A 26 -5.25 -15.00 -4.40
C VAL A 26 -3.85 -15.55 -4.12
N ALA A 27 -2.87 -14.65 -4.04
CA ALA A 27 -1.54 -14.94 -3.51
C ALA A 27 -1.53 -14.61 -2.03
N VAL A 28 -1.04 -15.51 -1.19
CA VAL A 28 -0.92 -15.33 0.26
C VAL A 28 0.46 -15.77 0.75
N SER A 29 0.97 -15.12 1.78
CA SER A 29 2.14 -15.59 2.52
C SER A 29 1.72 -16.08 3.91
N PRO A 30 1.91 -17.39 4.21
CA PRO A 30 1.51 -17.99 5.48
C PRO A 30 2.60 -17.81 6.56
N ASN A 31 3.04 -16.57 6.80
CA ASN A 31 4.11 -16.22 7.74
C ASN A 31 5.42 -17.00 7.49
N SER A 32 5.75 -17.21 6.24
CA SER A 32 6.93 -17.96 5.78
C SER A 32 7.67 -17.20 4.66
N SER A 33 8.72 -17.81 4.13
CA SER A 33 9.42 -17.31 2.93
C SER A 33 8.72 -17.70 1.61
N GLU A 34 7.65 -18.49 1.68
CA GLU A 34 6.90 -18.95 0.52
C GLU A 34 5.68 -18.08 0.24
N ILE A 35 5.24 -18.10 -1.01
CA ILE A 35 4.01 -17.47 -1.47
C ILE A 35 3.14 -18.56 -2.08
N CYS A 36 1.94 -18.77 -1.56
CA CYS A 36 0.98 -19.73 -2.05
C CYS A 36 -0.07 -19.02 -2.92
N ILE A 37 -0.29 -19.52 -4.13
CA ILE A 37 -1.34 -19.03 -5.01
C ILE A 37 -2.48 -20.01 -5.01
N PHE A 38 -3.65 -19.54 -4.60
CA PHE A 38 -4.89 -20.33 -4.61
C PHE A 38 -5.80 -19.85 -5.72
N ALA A 39 -6.47 -20.80 -6.38
CA ALA A 39 -7.52 -20.56 -7.34
C ALA A 39 -8.89 -20.83 -6.75
N SER A 40 -9.86 -20.00 -7.04
CA SER A 40 -11.26 -20.18 -6.66
C SER A 40 -11.91 -21.24 -7.55
N THR A 41 -12.53 -22.24 -6.93
CA THR A 41 -13.28 -23.29 -7.60
C THR A 41 -14.68 -23.39 -7.00
N PRO A 42 -15.64 -24.08 -7.64
CA PRO A 42 -16.97 -24.31 -7.05
C PRO A 42 -16.93 -25.03 -5.69
N GLN A 43 -15.86 -25.78 -5.42
CA GLN A 43 -15.65 -26.52 -4.17
C GLN A 43 -14.88 -25.73 -3.11
N GLY A 44 -14.42 -24.52 -3.44
CA GLY A 44 -13.61 -23.65 -2.58
C GLY A 44 -12.27 -23.28 -3.20
N TRP A 45 -11.36 -22.78 -2.38
CA TRP A 45 -10.03 -22.38 -2.82
C TRP A 45 -9.06 -23.56 -2.84
N VAL A 46 -8.37 -23.75 -3.96
CA VAL A 46 -7.40 -24.85 -4.16
C VAL A 46 -6.01 -24.26 -4.43
N LEU A 47 -4.99 -24.80 -3.77
CA LEU A 47 -3.59 -24.43 -4.01
C LEU A 47 -3.18 -24.81 -5.44
N GLU A 48 -2.77 -23.81 -6.23
CA GLU A 48 -2.37 -23.98 -7.62
C GLU A 48 -0.83 -23.90 -7.77
N HIS A 49 -0.19 -22.95 -7.06
CA HIS A 49 1.25 -22.77 -7.11
C HIS A 49 1.83 -22.43 -5.75
N SER A 50 3.10 -22.84 -5.52
CA SER A 50 3.95 -22.39 -4.43
C SER A 50 5.19 -21.73 -5.01
N LEU A 51 5.41 -20.45 -4.67
CA LEU A 51 6.53 -19.66 -5.17
C LEU A 51 7.62 -19.59 -4.09
N THR A 52 8.81 -20.01 -4.44
CA THR A 52 9.99 -20.02 -3.57
C THR A 52 11.09 -19.14 -4.15
N GLY A 53 11.74 -18.34 -3.32
CA GLY A 53 12.80 -17.41 -3.76
C GLY A 53 13.29 -16.52 -2.62
N HIS A 54 12.42 -16.14 -1.69
CA HIS A 54 12.80 -15.39 -0.50
C HIS A 54 13.48 -16.27 0.55
N ASP A 55 14.46 -15.71 1.27
CA ASP A 55 15.17 -16.41 2.38
C ASP A 55 14.52 -16.19 3.74
N LYS A 56 13.60 -15.21 3.86
CA LYS A 56 12.90 -14.84 5.09
C LYS A 56 11.44 -14.56 4.83
N VAL A 57 10.70 -14.30 5.92
CA VAL A 57 9.27 -14.03 5.88
C VAL A 57 8.93 -12.96 4.85
N VAL A 58 7.99 -13.27 3.97
CA VAL A 58 7.38 -12.32 3.04
C VAL A 58 6.45 -11.39 3.82
N THR A 59 6.67 -10.10 3.71
CA THR A 59 5.96 -9.06 4.47
C THR A 59 4.97 -8.26 3.63
N GLY A 60 5.06 -8.35 2.32
CA GLY A 60 4.17 -7.65 1.41
C GLY A 60 4.03 -8.38 0.08
N LEU A 61 2.82 -8.32 -0.47
CA LEU A 61 2.44 -8.83 -1.78
C LEU A 61 1.55 -7.81 -2.48
N ASP A 62 1.70 -7.68 -3.78
CA ASP A 62 0.76 -6.96 -4.61
C ASP A 62 0.68 -7.60 -6.00
N TRP A 63 -0.53 -7.65 -6.57
CA TRP A 63 -0.79 -8.29 -7.86
C TRP A 63 -1.25 -7.26 -8.87
N ALA A 64 -0.45 -7.03 -9.89
CA ALA A 64 -0.73 -6.10 -10.98
C ALA A 64 -1.93 -6.59 -11.81
N PRO A 65 -3.04 -5.83 -11.86
CA PRO A 65 -4.27 -6.30 -12.49
C PRO A 65 -4.18 -6.41 -14.01
N ASN A 66 -3.38 -5.57 -14.68
CA ASN A 66 -3.30 -5.54 -16.15
C ASN A 66 -2.19 -6.46 -16.70
N THR A 67 -1.01 -6.43 -16.08
CA THR A 67 0.15 -7.23 -16.53
C THR A 67 0.19 -8.62 -15.91
N ASN A 68 -0.70 -8.91 -14.95
CA ASN A 68 -0.76 -10.17 -14.22
C ASN A 68 0.58 -10.58 -13.57
N ARG A 69 1.40 -9.58 -13.17
CA ARG A 69 2.64 -9.79 -12.43
C ARG A 69 2.40 -9.68 -10.93
N ILE A 70 3.09 -10.48 -10.14
CA ILE A 70 3.09 -10.34 -8.69
C ILE A 70 4.40 -9.69 -8.28
N VAL A 71 4.35 -8.75 -7.33
CA VAL A 71 5.52 -8.26 -6.62
C VAL A 71 5.46 -8.70 -5.17
N SER A 72 6.60 -9.15 -4.65
CA SER A 72 6.74 -9.52 -3.24
C SER A 72 7.93 -8.81 -2.61
N CYS A 73 7.84 -8.55 -1.30
CA CYS A 73 8.96 -8.06 -0.51
C CYS A 73 9.08 -8.83 0.80
N SER A 74 10.28 -8.87 1.38
CA SER A 74 10.58 -9.73 2.52
C SER A 74 11.53 -9.08 3.53
N GLN A 75 11.60 -9.69 4.71
CA GLN A 75 12.61 -9.41 5.72
C GLN A 75 14.04 -9.74 5.26
N ASP A 76 14.22 -10.45 4.16
CA ASP A 76 15.52 -10.70 3.52
C ASP A 76 16.09 -9.45 2.82
N ARG A 77 15.36 -8.33 2.80
CA ARG A 77 15.72 -7.02 2.27
C ARG A 77 15.67 -6.92 0.74
N ASN A 78 15.07 -7.91 0.08
CA ASN A 78 14.89 -7.98 -1.36
C ASN A 78 13.41 -7.92 -1.74
N ALA A 79 13.17 -7.71 -3.02
CA ALA A 79 11.88 -7.91 -3.67
C ALA A 79 12.04 -8.89 -4.84
N TYR A 80 10.95 -9.54 -5.21
CA TYR A 80 10.86 -10.31 -6.44
C TYR A 80 9.69 -9.83 -7.27
N VAL A 81 9.90 -9.74 -8.57
CA VAL A 81 8.82 -9.64 -9.55
C VAL A 81 8.63 -11.02 -10.16
N TRP A 82 7.42 -11.54 -10.01
CA TRP A 82 7.03 -12.86 -10.51
C TRP A 82 6.21 -12.67 -11.77
N THR A 83 6.67 -13.30 -12.86
CA THR A 83 6.02 -13.23 -14.18
C THR A 83 5.56 -14.62 -14.59
N LEU A 84 4.30 -14.77 -14.97
CA LEU A 84 3.77 -16.03 -15.45
C LEU A 84 4.23 -16.27 -16.90
N SER A 85 4.96 -17.37 -17.12
CA SER A 85 5.45 -17.81 -18.43
C SER A 85 4.93 -19.22 -18.70
N GLY A 86 3.91 -19.31 -19.55
CA GLY A 86 3.13 -20.55 -19.69
C GLY A 86 2.41 -20.91 -18.39
N ALA A 87 2.72 -22.05 -17.82
CA ALA A 87 2.17 -22.52 -16.55
C ALA A 87 3.11 -22.30 -15.34
N THR A 88 4.23 -21.59 -15.53
CA THR A 88 5.27 -21.45 -14.49
C THR A 88 5.51 -19.99 -14.14
N TRP A 89 5.56 -19.67 -12.85
CA TRP A 89 5.94 -18.36 -12.35
C TRP A 89 7.47 -18.25 -12.29
N LYS A 90 8.03 -17.27 -13.02
CA LYS A 90 9.46 -16.99 -13.05
C LYS A 90 9.79 -15.82 -12.14
N PRO A 91 10.71 -15.98 -11.16
CA PRO A 91 11.17 -14.90 -10.30
C PRO A 91 12.20 -14.03 -11.00
N THR A 92 12.09 -12.71 -10.85
CA THR A 92 13.15 -11.74 -11.14
C THR A 92 13.51 -11.05 -9.85
N LEU A 93 14.74 -11.24 -9.37
CA LEU A 93 15.25 -10.60 -8.16
C LEU A 93 15.41 -9.10 -8.38
N VAL A 94 14.93 -8.31 -7.42
CA VAL A 94 15.10 -6.85 -7.39
C VAL A 94 15.92 -6.45 -6.16
N LEU A 95 17.12 -5.96 -6.40
CA LEU A 95 18.05 -5.54 -5.35
C LEU A 95 17.64 -4.15 -4.81
N LEU A 96 16.95 -4.15 -3.67
CA LEU A 96 16.46 -2.92 -3.05
C LEU A 96 17.56 -2.10 -2.36
N ARG A 97 18.73 -2.68 -2.13
CA ARG A 97 19.88 -2.06 -1.40
C ARG A 97 19.47 -1.52 -0.03
N LEU A 98 18.63 -2.26 0.68
CA LEU A 98 18.18 -1.96 2.03
C LEU A 98 19.09 -2.64 3.07
N HIS A 99 19.28 -2.00 4.23
CA HIS A 99 20.01 -2.58 5.37
C HIS A 99 19.10 -3.19 6.44
N ARG A 100 17.79 -3.02 6.32
CA ARG A 100 16.76 -3.64 7.16
C ARG A 100 15.62 -4.17 6.30
N GLY A 101 14.78 -5.05 6.88
CA GLY A 101 13.70 -5.72 6.18
C GLY A 101 12.68 -4.77 5.54
N ALA A 102 12.12 -5.19 4.45
CA ALA A 102 10.97 -4.56 3.83
C ALA A 102 9.70 -4.80 4.68
N THR A 103 8.71 -3.92 4.57
CA THR A 103 7.48 -3.95 5.38
C THR A 103 6.22 -4.00 4.53
N SER A 104 6.23 -3.39 3.35
CA SER A 104 5.08 -3.32 2.44
C SER A 104 5.56 -3.09 1.01
N VAL A 105 4.77 -3.51 0.03
CA VAL A 105 5.03 -3.29 -1.40
C VAL A 105 3.74 -2.99 -2.13
N ARG A 106 3.80 -2.10 -3.14
CA ARG A 106 2.66 -1.76 -4.00
C ARG A 106 3.12 -1.46 -5.42
N TRP A 107 2.42 -2.02 -6.41
CA TRP A 107 2.53 -1.59 -7.79
C TRP A 107 1.98 -0.17 -7.96
N SER A 108 2.59 0.61 -8.85
CA SER A 108 2.01 1.86 -9.30
C SER A 108 0.79 1.60 -10.21
N PRO A 109 -0.15 2.54 -10.34
CA PRO A 109 -1.38 2.33 -11.13
C PRO A 109 -1.15 1.92 -12.59
N ARG A 110 -0.05 2.35 -13.21
CA ARG A 110 0.33 1.95 -14.57
C ARG A 110 1.15 0.65 -14.63
N GLU A 111 1.54 0.12 -13.48
CA GLU A 111 2.35 -1.10 -13.36
C GLU A 111 3.75 -1.01 -14.02
N ASP A 112 4.21 0.21 -14.32
CA ASP A 112 5.52 0.52 -14.87
C ASP A 112 6.61 0.62 -13.78
N LYS A 113 6.20 0.72 -12.53
CA LYS A 113 7.05 0.76 -11.34
C LYS A 113 6.32 0.24 -10.11
N PHE A 114 7.06 -0.01 -9.05
CA PHE A 114 6.51 -0.34 -7.74
C PHE A 114 7.31 0.33 -6.63
N ALA A 115 6.72 0.45 -5.45
CA ALA A 115 7.38 0.98 -4.27
C ALA A 115 7.45 -0.07 -3.17
N VAL A 116 8.56 -0.05 -2.42
CA VAL A 116 8.78 -0.91 -1.25
C VAL A 116 9.10 -0.05 -0.04
N ALA A 117 8.26 -0.16 0.97
CA ALA A 117 8.50 0.42 2.29
C ALA A 117 9.47 -0.44 3.10
N SER A 118 10.19 0.15 4.05
CA SER A 118 11.14 -0.61 4.86
C SER A 118 11.34 -0.07 6.28
N SER A 119 11.84 -0.95 7.15
CA SER A 119 12.32 -0.59 8.49
C SER A 119 13.64 0.20 8.45
N ALA A 120 14.25 0.36 7.27
CA ALA A 120 15.48 1.12 7.06
C ALA A 120 15.27 2.64 7.00
N ARG A 121 14.04 3.14 7.20
CA ARG A 121 13.67 4.55 6.99
C ARG A 121 13.88 4.98 5.53
N ILE A 122 13.57 4.07 4.63
CA ILE A 122 13.74 4.22 3.18
C ILE A 122 12.51 3.67 2.51
N ILE A 123 12.04 4.36 1.47
CA ILE A 123 11.13 3.82 0.48
C ILE A 123 11.95 3.64 -0.79
N SER A 124 11.95 2.43 -1.34
CA SER A 124 12.59 2.11 -2.62
C SER A 124 11.52 2.15 -3.71
N VAL A 125 11.67 3.07 -4.66
CA VAL A 125 10.82 3.12 -5.87
C VAL A 125 11.60 2.45 -6.98
N CYS A 126 11.06 1.37 -7.52
CA CYS A 126 11.71 0.51 -8.51
C CYS A 126 11.04 0.67 -9.87
N SER A 127 11.81 0.92 -10.91
CA SER A 127 11.38 0.96 -12.31
C SER A 127 12.24 0.01 -13.16
N PHE A 128 11.65 -0.54 -14.21
CA PHE A 128 12.38 -1.42 -15.12
C PHE A 128 13.18 -0.58 -16.12
N GLU A 129 14.46 -0.90 -16.30
CA GLU A 129 15.32 -0.34 -17.33
C GLU A 129 15.48 -1.34 -18.48
N GLU A 130 14.86 -1.07 -19.62
CA GLU A 130 14.86 -1.96 -20.78
C GLU A 130 16.26 -2.20 -21.35
N ASP A 131 17.09 -1.16 -21.39
CA ASP A 131 18.46 -1.24 -21.92
C ASP A 131 19.34 -2.22 -21.14
N ASN A 132 19.09 -2.39 -19.87
CA ASN A 132 19.86 -3.23 -18.95
C ASN A 132 19.14 -4.53 -18.57
N ASP A 133 17.86 -4.68 -18.95
CA ASP A 133 17.00 -5.83 -18.62
C ASP A 133 16.92 -6.10 -17.09
N TRP A 134 16.83 -5.02 -16.29
CA TRP A 134 16.69 -5.16 -14.84
C TRP A 134 15.87 -4.03 -14.16
N TRP A 135 15.50 -4.29 -12.91
CA TRP A 135 14.83 -3.32 -12.06
C TRP A 135 15.84 -2.46 -11.30
N VAL A 136 15.69 -1.13 -11.37
CA VAL A 136 16.52 -0.15 -10.69
C VAL A 136 15.73 0.50 -9.57
N ALA A 137 16.34 0.58 -8.37
CA ALA A 137 15.75 1.19 -7.19
C ALA A 137 16.29 2.62 -6.97
N LYS A 138 15.39 3.60 -6.87
CA LYS A 138 15.65 4.95 -6.34
C LYS A 138 15.08 5.06 -4.94
N HIS A 139 15.77 5.79 -4.05
CA HIS A 139 15.42 5.87 -2.64
C HIS A 139 14.85 7.23 -2.23
N ILE A 140 13.72 7.22 -1.53
CA ILE A 140 13.22 8.32 -0.73
C ILE A 140 13.69 8.09 0.72
N LYS A 141 14.47 9.03 1.27
CA LYS A 141 15.10 8.89 2.61
C LYS A 141 14.68 9.98 3.59
N ARG A 142 14.60 11.22 3.15
CA ARG A 142 14.24 12.37 3.99
C ARG A 142 12.82 12.81 3.71
N PRO A 143 12.04 13.20 4.70
CA PRO A 143 12.35 13.32 6.14
C PRO A 143 11.97 12.08 6.98
N LEU A 144 12.00 10.87 6.42
CA LEU A 144 11.63 9.63 7.11
C LEU A 144 12.53 9.38 8.34
N ARG A 145 11.93 9.32 9.53
CA ARG A 145 12.66 9.19 10.81
C ARG A 145 12.56 7.82 11.45
N SER A 146 11.59 7.00 11.03
CA SER A 146 11.34 5.66 11.57
C SER A 146 10.90 4.69 10.48
N THR A 147 10.48 3.49 10.87
CA THR A 147 9.92 2.47 9.98
C THR A 147 8.77 3.02 9.17
N VAL A 148 8.80 2.79 7.87
CA VAL A 148 7.65 3.00 6.99
C VAL A 148 6.78 1.75 7.07
N THR A 149 5.55 1.88 7.53
CA THR A 149 4.64 0.76 7.84
C THR A 149 3.75 0.38 6.67
N SER A 150 3.32 1.39 5.90
CA SER A 150 2.40 1.22 4.76
C SER A 150 2.68 2.27 3.69
N ILE A 151 2.31 1.94 2.47
CA ILE A 151 2.40 2.83 1.30
C ILE A 151 1.16 2.64 0.43
N ASP A 152 0.79 3.70 -0.28
CA ASP A 152 -0.26 3.68 -1.29
C ASP A 152 0.05 4.66 -2.42
N TRP A 153 -0.31 4.30 -3.66
CA TRP A 153 -0.09 5.14 -4.82
C TRP A 153 -1.29 6.03 -5.12
N HIS A 154 -1.00 7.27 -5.43
CA HIS A 154 -2.00 8.17 -6.01
C HIS A 154 -2.36 7.72 -7.44
N PRO A 155 -3.62 7.88 -7.88
CA PRO A 155 -4.07 7.49 -9.23
C PRO A 155 -3.26 8.11 -10.38
N ASN A 156 -2.58 9.25 -10.16
CA ASN A 156 -1.73 9.88 -11.18
C ASN A 156 -0.40 9.15 -11.45
N ASN A 157 -0.14 8.02 -10.80
CA ASN A 157 1.10 7.23 -10.94
C ASN A 157 2.39 7.88 -10.43
N VAL A 158 2.33 9.10 -9.89
CA VAL A 158 3.53 9.88 -9.53
C VAL A 158 3.64 10.12 -8.04
N LEU A 159 2.52 10.32 -7.33
CA LEU A 159 2.54 10.55 -5.90
C LEU A 159 2.42 9.23 -5.12
N LEU A 160 3.11 9.19 -3.99
CA LEU A 160 3.16 8.05 -3.09
C LEU A 160 2.91 8.49 -1.65
N ALA A 161 1.85 7.98 -1.04
CA ALA A 161 1.61 8.13 0.39
C ALA A 161 2.43 7.11 1.19
N ALA A 162 2.85 7.50 2.37
CA ALA A 162 3.59 6.64 3.30
C ALA A 162 3.15 6.89 4.75
N GLY A 163 2.78 5.84 5.45
CA GLY A 163 2.57 5.81 6.89
C GLY A 163 3.85 5.41 7.61
N CYS A 164 4.18 6.10 8.69
CA CYS A 164 5.42 5.89 9.40
C CYS A 164 5.21 5.72 10.91
N ALA A 165 6.12 4.96 11.54
CA ALA A 165 6.17 4.83 12.99
C ALA A 165 6.76 6.07 13.71
N ASP A 166 7.07 7.15 12.99
CA ASP A 166 7.41 8.47 13.51
C ASP A 166 6.18 9.38 13.65
N PHE A 167 4.98 8.79 13.68
CA PHE A 167 3.69 9.43 13.94
C PHE A 167 3.15 10.30 12.79
N HIS A 168 3.72 10.17 11.59
CA HIS A 168 3.31 10.98 10.45
C HIS A 168 2.88 10.12 9.26
N ALA A 169 1.82 10.57 8.59
CA ALA A 169 1.54 10.22 7.21
C ALA A 169 2.14 11.29 6.30
N ARG A 170 2.77 10.88 5.21
CA ARG A 170 3.42 11.80 4.25
C ARG A 170 3.04 11.45 2.83
N VAL A 171 3.04 12.46 1.98
CA VAL A 171 2.92 12.28 0.53
C VAL A 171 4.22 12.74 -0.11
N PHE A 172 4.78 11.90 -0.97
CA PHE A 172 6.03 12.14 -1.69
C PHE A 172 5.81 12.11 -3.20
N SER A 173 6.63 12.85 -3.92
CA SER A 173 6.79 12.61 -5.34
C SER A 173 7.71 11.41 -5.59
N ALA A 174 7.20 10.44 -6.31
CA ALA A 174 7.94 9.30 -6.84
C ALA A 174 8.15 9.41 -8.37
N TYR A 175 8.17 10.63 -8.90
CA TYR A 175 8.34 10.93 -10.32
C TYR A 175 9.71 10.47 -10.82
N ILE A 176 9.73 9.63 -11.85
CA ILE A 176 10.96 9.15 -12.51
C ILE A 176 10.98 9.68 -13.94
N LYS A 177 11.94 10.57 -14.23
CA LYS A 177 12.15 11.08 -15.58
C LYS A 177 12.50 9.93 -16.53
N GLY A 178 11.80 9.85 -17.66
CA GLY A 178 11.97 8.78 -18.64
C GLY A 178 10.96 7.63 -18.47
N VAL A 179 10.38 7.46 -17.28
CA VAL A 179 9.31 6.48 -17.01
C VAL A 179 7.96 7.18 -16.95
N ASP A 180 7.89 8.27 -16.17
CA ASP A 180 6.63 8.99 -15.97
C ASP A 180 6.45 10.14 -16.98
N THR A 181 5.21 10.34 -17.41
CA THR A 181 4.77 11.60 -18.01
C THR A 181 4.55 12.63 -16.90
N LYS A 182 4.91 13.90 -17.16
CA LYS A 182 4.68 14.98 -16.19
C LYS A 182 3.16 15.06 -15.90
N PRO A 183 2.73 14.89 -14.65
CA PRO A 183 1.32 15.00 -14.31
C PRO A 183 0.85 16.46 -14.41
N PRO A 184 -0.45 16.70 -14.62
CA PRO A 184 -1.02 18.05 -14.47
C PRO A 184 -0.86 18.51 -13.01
N PRO A 185 -0.91 19.83 -12.75
CA PRO A 185 -1.02 20.35 -11.40
C PRO A 185 -2.17 19.71 -10.64
N SER A 186 -1.94 19.43 -9.36
CA SER A 186 -2.93 18.84 -8.47
C SER A 186 -2.96 19.61 -7.14
N VAL A 187 -3.90 19.26 -6.27
CA VAL A 187 -3.97 19.78 -4.89
C VAL A 187 -2.69 19.49 -4.08
N TRP A 188 -1.85 18.54 -4.54
CA TRP A 188 -0.56 18.16 -3.93
C TRP A 188 0.63 18.96 -4.47
N GLY A 189 0.44 19.83 -5.46
CA GLY A 189 1.47 20.70 -6.05
C GLY A 189 1.64 20.55 -7.56
N GLU A 190 2.51 21.42 -8.13
CA GLU A 190 2.74 21.52 -9.58
C GLU A 190 4.09 20.96 -10.04
N ARG A 191 5.15 21.23 -9.25
CA ARG A 191 6.52 20.81 -9.56
C ARG A 191 6.97 19.78 -8.55
N LEU A 192 7.05 18.55 -8.97
CA LEU A 192 7.22 17.38 -8.11
C LEU A 192 8.44 16.56 -8.55
N PRO A 193 9.69 17.07 -8.39
CA PRO A 193 10.88 16.23 -8.59
C PRO A 193 10.87 15.06 -7.63
N PHE A 194 11.54 13.97 -7.99
CA PHE A 194 11.62 12.75 -7.16
C PHE A 194 12.05 13.08 -5.73
N GLY A 195 11.31 12.56 -4.76
CA GLY A 195 11.58 12.72 -3.32
C GLY A 195 11.05 14.00 -2.69
N THR A 196 10.37 14.88 -3.45
CA THR A 196 9.70 16.07 -2.89
C THR A 196 8.60 15.64 -1.92
N VAL A 197 8.57 16.28 -0.75
CA VAL A 197 7.45 16.16 0.22
C VAL A 197 6.33 17.07 -0.23
N CYS A 198 5.18 16.47 -0.53
CA CYS A 198 3.98 17.17 -0.98
C CYS A 198 2.96 17.39 0.17
N GLY A 199 3.13 16.66 1.26
CA GLY A 199 2.32 16.79 2.47
C GLY A 199 2.90 16.00 3.62
N GLU A 200 2.73 16.50 4.85
CA GLU A 200 3.15 15.85 6.09
C GLU A 200 2.10 16.10 7.17
N PHE A 201 1.53 15.02 7.72
CA PHE A 201 0.37 15.08 8.61
C PHE A 201 0.63 14.21 9.85
N PRO A 202 0.66 14.79 11.07
CA PRO A 202 0.83 14.03 12.29
C PRO A 202 -0.46 13.32 12.70
N THR A 203 -0.31 12.20 13.40
CA THR A 203 -1.44 11.61 14.15
C THR A 203 -1.80 12.48 15.35
N PRO A 204 -3.08 12.52 15.77
CA PRO A 204 -3.54 13.43 16.83
C PRO A 204 -2.88 13.22 18.19
N SER A 205 -2.44 12.00 18.50
CA SER A 205 -1.90 11.64 19.81
C SER A 205 -0.58 10.88 19.72
N ALA A 206 0.25 11.17 18.70
CA ALA A 206 1.55 10.56 18.49
C ALA A 206 1.51 9.02 18.39
N GLY A 207 0.50 8.47 17.74
CA GLY A 207 0.40 7.05 17.41
C GLY A 207 1.13 6.72 16.10
N TRP A 208 1.73 5.54 16.01
CA TRP A 208 2.29 5.04 14.74
C TRP A 208 1.20 5.01 13.66
N VAL A 209 1.50 5.44 12.46
CA VAL A 209 0.58 5.28 11.33
C VAL A 209 0.69 3.85 10.82
N HIS A 210 -0.42 3.12 10.82
CA HIS A 210 -0.48 1.73 10.40
C HIS A 210 -0.85 1.58 8.93
N GLY A 211 -1.85 2.33 8.46
CA GLY A 211 -2.36 2.27 7.11
C GLY A 211 -2.56 3.64 6.50
N VAL A 212 -2.35 3.76 5.20
CA VAL A 212 -2.64 4.94 4.38
C VAL A 212 -3.38 4.54 3.13
N ALA A 213 -4.27 5.40 2.64
CA ALA A 213 -4.99 5.20 1.38
C ALA A 213 -5.33 6.54 0.73
N PHE A 214 -5.13 6.65 -0.58
CA PHE A 214 -5.69 7.76 -1.36
C PHE A 214 -7.16 7.49 -1.72
N SER A 215 -7.94 8.57 -1.86
CA SER A 215 -9.26 8.49 -2.48
C SER A 215 -9.14 8.13 -3.97
N PRO A 216 -10.21 7.65 -4.63
CA PRO A 216 -10.19 7.30 -6.05
C PRO A 216 -9.78 8.45 -6.98
N SER A 217 -10.13 9.71 -6.64
CA SER A 217 -9.65 10.90 -7.35
C SER A 217 -8.18 11.23 -7.02
N GLY A 218 -7.71 10.83 -5.84
CA GLY A 218 -6.44 11.23 -5.26
C GLY A 218 -6.49 12.55 -4.50
N ASP A 219 -7.62 13.23 -4.43
CA ASP A 219 -7.75 14.53 -3.79
C ASP A 219 -7.80 14.47 -2.26
N ALA A 220 -7.98 13.29 -1.69
CA ALA A 220 -7.94 13.03 -0.26
C ALA A 220 -6.98 11.90 0.12
N LEU A 221 -6.44 11.99 1.34
CA LEU A 221 -5.63 10.95 1.97
C LEU A 221 -6.27 10.55 3.29
N ALA A 222 -6.53 9.25 3.46
CA ALA A 222 -6.92 8.68 4.75
C ALA A 222 -5.74 7.95 5.39
N PHE A 223 -5.62 8.03 6.72
CA PHE A 223 -4.67 7.22 7.47
C PHE A 223 -5.20 6.84 8.85
N VAL A 224 -4.75 5.70 9.34
CA VAL A 224 -5.13 5.13 10.64
C VAL A 224 -3.91 5.04 11.55
N GLY A 225 -4.10 5.46 12.80
CA GLY A 225 -3.06 5.55 13.82
C GLY A 225 -3.22 4.53 14.95
N HIS A 226 -2.09 4.20 15.61
CA HIS A 226 -2.08 3.36 16.81
C HIS A 226 -2.75 4.03 18.02
N ASP A 227 -3.00 5.33 17.93
CA ASP A 227 -3.77 6.11 18.89
C ASP A 227 -5.30 5.95 18.73
N ALA A 228 -5.74 4.90 18.02
CA ALA A 228 -7.13 4.62 17.71
C ALA A 228 -7.82 5.81 16.99
N SER A 229 -7.10 6.46 16.08
CA SER A 229 -7.64 7.53 15.25
C SER A 229 -7.70 7.11 13.78
N LEU A 230 -8.71 7.59 13.07
CA LEU A 230 -8.81 7.67 11.63
C LEU A 230 -8.80 9.13 11.24
N THR A 231 -7.88 9.54 10.39
CA THR A 231 -7.78 10.91 9.89
C THR A 231 -7.95 10.92 8.38
N ILE A 232 -8.79 11.82 7.87
CA ILE A 232 -8.95 12.09 6.45
C ILE A 232 -8.50 13.53 6.20
N VAL A 233 -7.58 13.69 5.24
CA VAL A 233 -6.97 14.97 4.89
C VAL A 233 -7.36 15.36 3.47
N TYR A 234 -7.81 16.60 3.32
CA TYR A 234 -8.00 17.27 2.05
C TYR A 234 -6.97 18.40 1.97
N PRO A 235 -5.92 18.26 1.15
CA PRO A 235 -4.91 19.30 1.01
C PRO A 235 -5.53 20.56 0.40
N SER A 236 -4.95 21.71 0.70
CA SER A 236 -5.39 22.96 0.11
C SER A 236 -4.70 23.22 -1.23
N ALA A 237 -5.47 23.65 -2.22
CA ALA A 237 -4.93 24.08 -3.51
C ALA A 237 -4.09 25.36 -3.43
N SER A 238 -4.24 26.19 -2.38
CA SER A 238 -3.44 27.38 -2.15
C SER A 238 -2.38 27.16 -1.07
N GLN A 239 -1.15 27.63 -1.30
CA GLN A 239 -0.06 27.51 -0.32
C GLN A 239 -0.33 28.26 1.00
N ASP A 240 -1.27 29.19 1.01
CA ASP A 240 -1.59 30.03 2.15
C ASP A 240 -2.74 29.48 3.02
N SER A 241 -3.42 28.42 2.58
CA SER A 241 -4.52 27.84 3.35
C SER A 241 -4.12 26.47 3.93
N LEU A 242 -4.56 26.23 5.16
CA LEU A 242 -4.33 24.96 5.86
C LEU A 242 -5.16 23.83 5.24
N PRO A 243 -4.66 22.59 5.24
CA PRO A 243 -5.45 21.44 4.83
C PRO A 243 -6.66 21.24 5.75
N THR A 244 -7.77 20.83 5.19
CA THR A 244 -8.91 20.37 5.99
C THR A 244 -8.64 18.97 6.50
N MET A 245 -8.75 18.77 7.81
CA MET A 245 -8.51 17.47 8.44
C MET A 245 -9.72 17.04 9.26
N HIS A 246 -10.27 15.88 8.95
CA HIS A 246 -11.31 15.25 9.74
C HIS A 246 -10.70 14.13 10.57
N VAL A 247 -10.75 14.27 11.89
CA VAL A 247 -10.21 13.29 12.84
C VAL A 247 -11.37 12.59 13.56
N ILE A 248 -11.43 11.28 13.41
CA ILE A 248 -12.37 10.41 14.10
C ILE A 248 -11.59 9.62 15.15
N ARG A 249 -11.94 9.83 16.44
CA ARG A 249 -11.42 9.02 17.54
C ARG A 249 -12.32 7.82 17.74
N LEU A 250 -11.71 6.66 17.82
CA LEU A 250 -12.42 5.40 17.91
C LEU A 250 -12.53 4.97 19.37
N PRO A 251 -13.68 4.48 19.79
CA PRO A 251 -13.84 3.88 21.12
C PRO A 251 -13.28 2.44 21.18
N SER A 252 -12.82 1.93 20.06
CA SER A 252 -12.34 0.56 19.83
C SER A 252 -10.82 0.49 19.72
N LEU A 253 -10.28 -0.70 19.47
CA LEU A 253 -8.85 -0.91 19.24
C LEU A 253 -8.42 -0.26 17.91
N PRO A 254 -7.12 0.06 17.75
CA PRO A 254 -6.60 0.69 16.54
C PRO A 254 -6.87 -0.12 15.27
N TYR A 255 -7.17 0.57 14.17
CA TYR A 255 -7.17 -0.02 12.84
C TYR A 255 -5.75 -0.14 12.29
N VAL A 256 -5.52 -1.19 11.50
CA VAL A 256 -4.23 -1.45 10.85
C VAL A 256 -4.29 -1.29 9.33
N SER A 257 -5.51 -1.28 8.78
CA SER A 257 -5.74 -1.15 7.33
C SER A 257 -6.90 -0.19 7.08
N VAL A 258 -6.77 0.58 6.00
CA VAL A 258 -7.79 1.51 5.52
C VAL A 258 -7.79 1.50 4.00
N MET A 259 -8.96 1.59 3.39
CA MET A 259 -9.12 1.74 1.94
C MET A 259 -10.39 2.52 1.60
N PHE A 260 -10.33 3.34 0.57
CA PHE A 260 -11.52 3.96 0.03
C PHE A 260 -12.30 2.96 -0.84
N ILE A 261 -13.63 2.98 -0.74
CA ILE A 261 -14.56 2.27 -1.62
C ILE A 261 -15.06 3.24 -2.70
N SER A 262 -15.24 4.49 -2.33
CA SER A 262 -15.65 5.61 -3.18
C SER A 262 -15.09 6.92 -2.61
N GLU A 263 -15.36 8.05 -3.27
CA GLU A 263 -14.98 9.38 -2.75
C GLU A 263 -15.62 9.71 -1.39
N SER A 264 -16.77 9.13 -1.10
CA SER A 264 -17.55 9.40 0.10
C SER A 264 -17.63 8.22 1.07
N ALA A 265 -16.92 7.11 0.80
CA ALA A 265 -16.96 5.93 1.65
C ALA A 265 -15.58 5.25 1.73
N LEU A 266 -15.20 4.84 2.93
CA LEU A 266 -14.01 4.04 3.18
C LEU A 266 -14.29 2.90 4.19
N VAL A 267 -13.46 1.88 4.14
CA VAL A 267 -13.45 0.76 5.11
C VAL A 267 -12.14 0.78 5.87
N ALA A 268 -12.22 0.57 7.16
CA ALA A 268 -11.05 0.32 8.00
C ALA A 268 -11.25 -0.94 8.83
N ALA A 269 -10.16 -1.69 9.03
CA ALA A 269 -10.14 -2.91 9.83
C ALA A 269 -8.87 -2.98 10.68
N GLY A 270 -8.95 -3.65 11.82
CA GLY A 270 -7.82 -3.72 12.73
C GLY A 270 -7.95 -4.79 13.80
N HIS A 271 -7.44 -4.47 14.99
CA HIS A 271 -7.29 -5.43 16.08
C HIS A 271 -8.60 -5.99 16.65
N ASP A 272 -9.72 -5.32 16.41
CA ASP A 272 -11.06 -5.83 16.77
C ASP A 272 -11.57 -6.90 15.81
N CYS A 273 -10.85 -7.18 14.71
CA CYS A 273 -11.24 -8.15 13.68
C CYS A 273 -12.62 -7.87 13.05
N GLN A 274 -13.13 -6.65 13.18
CA GLN A 274 -14.40 -6.22 12.63
C GLN A 274 -14.20 -5.03 11.69
N PRO A 275 -14.37 -5.22 10.37
CA PRO A 275 -14.29 -4.11 9.43
C PRO A 275 -15.45 -3.13 9.62
N MET A 276 -15.14 -1.84 9.62
CA MET A 276 -16.09 -0.75 9.80
C MET A 276 -16.14 0.14 8.57
N VAL A 277 -17.33 0.57 8.19
CA VAL A 277 -17.58 1.50 7.09
C VAL A 277 -17.72 2.91 7.64
N PHE A 278 -17.04 3.85 7.01
CA PHE A 278 -17.12 5.29 7.28
C PHE A 278 -17.64 5.98 6.03
N GLU A 279 -18.53 6.95 6.24
CA GLU A 279 -19.08 7.76 5.16
C GLU A 279 -18.97 9.24 5.50
N GLY A 280 -18.69 10.06 4.47
CA GLY A 280 -18.53 11.49 4.67
C GLY A 280 -18.00 12.23 3.45
N SER A 281 -17.67 13.51 3.68
CA SER A 281 -17.06 14.39 2.68
C SER A 281 -16.24 15.49 3.36
N ALA A 282 -15.51 16.28 2.56
CA ALA A 282 -14.76 17.44 3.05
C ALA A 282 -15.66 18.45 3.79
N GLU A 283 -16.89 18.63 3.34
CA GLU A 283 -17.83 19.63 3.87
C GLU A 283 -18.61 19.13 5.08
N ASN A 284 -19.08 17.87 5.03
CA ASN A 284 -19.99 17.31 6.03
C ASN A 284 -19.28 16.53 7.15
N GLY A 285 -17.95 16.38 7.05
CA GLY A 285 -17.18 15.53 7.93
C GLY A 285 -17.41 14.05 7.68
N TRP A 286 -16.76 13.18 8.47
CA TRP A 286 -16.79 11.73 8.34
C TRP A 286 -17.31 11.08 9.62
N ARG A 287 -18.06 9.99 9.48
CA ARG A 287 -18.63 9.24 10.59
C ARG A 287 -18.67 7.74 10.33
N ILE A 288 -18.67 6.95 11.39
CA ILE A 288 -18.92 5.50 11.33
C ILE A 288 -20.39 5.29 10.97
N THR A 289 -20.67 4.42 10.01
CA THR A 289 -22.06 4.13 9.60
C THR A 289 -22.49 2.70 9.89
N ARG A 290 -21.62 1.71 9.67
CA ARG A 290 -21.96 0.30 9.91
C ARG A 290 -20.70 -0.58 10.01
N SER A 291 -20.86 -1.77 10.56
CA SER A 291 -19.91 -2.89 10.38
C SER A 291 -20.22 -3.66 9.10
N LEU A 292 -19.21 -4.33 8.53
CA LEU A 292 -19.37 -5.26 7.42
C LEU A 292 -19.69 -6.67 7.93
#